data_9c6935182cb7a06ec0141450837d82f9
#
_entry.id   9c6935182cb7a06ec0141450837d82f9
#
_cell.length_a   1.000
_cell.length_b   1.000
_cell.length_c   1.000
_cell.angle_alpha   90.00
_cell.angle_beta   90.00
_cell.angle_gamma   90.00
#
_symmetry.space_group_name_H-M   'P 1'
#
loop_
_entity.id
_entity.type
_entity.pdbx_description
1 polymer ?
#
loop_
_entity_poly.entity_id
_entity_poly.type
_entity_poly.pdbx_seq_one_letter_code
_entity_poly.pdbx_strand_id
1 'polypeptide(L)'
;MPDREVVVLSGVRTAVGTYGGTLKDQPLVDMAAKVVQEAVQRAKVEPAEVGQVVFGNVIHTDPRDMYLARYAGIRGGLPIETPAFTLNRLCGSGLQAIVSAAQWIMLGDADTTVAGGAEAMSQVPYWLPGLRWGQRTVSYTHLRAHETFHD
;
A
#
# COMPACT_ATOMS: atom_id res chain seq x y z
N MET A 1 -6.34 -14.54 -28.73
CA MET A 1 -5.24 -13.71 -28.21
C MET A 1 -4.01 -14.60 -28.20
N PRO A 2 -2.78 -14.11 -28.49
CA PRO A 2 -1.61 -14.95 -28.32
C PRO A 2 -1.52 -15.33 -26.84
N ASP A 3 -1.19 -16.59 -26.56
CA ASP A 3 -0.92 -17.07 -25.21
C ASP A 3 0.33 -16.33 -24.69
N ARG A 4 0.13 -15.34 -23.83
CA ARG A 4 1.23 -14.62 -23.19
C ARG A 4 1.61 -15.34 -21.90
N GLU A 5 2.84 -15.81 -21.83
CA GLU A 5 3.40 -16.33 -20.60
C GLU A 5 3.71 -15.18 -19.64
N VAL A 6 3.32 -15.32 -18.39
CA VAL A 6 3.62 -14.36 -17.33
C VAL A 6 4.67 -14.93 -16.40
N VAL A 7 5.77 -14.22 -16.24
CA VAL A 7 6.90 -14.62 -15.40
C VAL A 7 7.18 -13.60 -14.31
N VAL A 8 7.73 -14.04 -13.18
CA VAL A 8 8.16 -13.17 -12.09
C VAL A 8 9.66 -12.90 -12.23
N LEU A 9 10.03 -11.64 -12.45
CA LEU A 9 11.41 -11.22 -12.66
C LEU A 9 12.16 -10.96 -11.35
N SER A 10 11.47 -10.44 -10.33
CA SER A 10 12.08 -10.17 -9.01
C SER A 10 11.03 -10.22 -7.90
N GLY A 11 11.50 -10.32 -6.66
CA GLY A 11 10.67 -10.23 -5.48
C GLY A 11 11.46 -9.66 -4.32
N VAL A 12 10.87 -8.68 -3.64
CA VAL A 12 11.50 -7.99 -2.51
C VAL A 12 10.47 -7.68 -1.43
N ARG A 13 10.93 -7.49 -0.21
CA ARG A 13 10.11 -7.03 0.91
C ARG A 13 10.93 -6.23 1.91
N THR A 14 10.28 -5.43 2.71
CA THR A 14 10.85 -4.89 3.94
C THR A 14 10.91 -5.97 5.03
N ALA A 15 11.54 -5.67 6.15
CA ALA A 15 11.32 -6.44 7.36
C ALA A 15 9.83 -6.39 7.74
N VAL A 16 9.32 -7.46 8.34
CA VAL A 16 7.99 -7.48 8.94
C VAL A 16 8.13 -6.98 10.38
N GLY A 17 7.57 -5.81 10.66
CA GLY A 17 7.59 -5.20 11.99
C GLY A 17 6.58 -5.89 12.93
N THR A 18 6.92 -5.95 14.22
CA THR A 18 5.94 -6.29 15.25
C THR A 18 5.01 -5.10 15.51
N TYR A 19 3.80 -5.37 15.99
CA TYR A 19 2.86 -4.32 16.39
C TYR A 19 3.48 -3.41 17.46
N GLY A 20 3.45 -2.10 17.24
CA GLY A 20 4.08 -1.12 18.12
C GLY A 20 5.63 -1.13 18.12
N GLY A 21 6.26 -1.92 17.25
CA GLY A 21 7.71 -2.07 17.16
C GLY A 21 8.42 -0.93 16.42
N THR A 22 9.67 -1.20 15.99
CA THR A 22 10.57 -0.18 15.41
C THR A 22 10.07 0.46 14.13
N LEU A 23 9.19 -0.19 13.40
CA LEU A 23 8.59 0.32 12.16
C LEU A 23 7.27 1.08 12.39
N LYS A 24 6.80 1.21 13.63
CA LYS A 24 5.48 1.79 13.94
C LYS A 24 5.26 3.21 13.40
N ASP A 25 6.31 4.01 13.31
CA ASP A 25 6.25 5.41 12.89
C ASP A 25 6.72 5.62 11.43
N GLN A 26 7.01 4.53 10.70
CA GLN A 26 7.45 4.61 9.32
C GLN A 26 6.25 4.85 8.39
N PRO A 27 6.27 5.90 7.55
CA PRO A 27 5.21 6.12 6.58
C PRO A 27 5.08 4.94 5.62
N LEU A 28 3.85 4.43 5.46
CA LEU A 28 3.58 3.26 4.63
C LEU A 28 4.02 3.47 3.17
N VAL A 29 3.71 4.64 2.62
CA VAL A 29 4.08 5.00 1.24
C VAL A 29 5.59 5.01 1.01
N ASP A 30 6.40 5.38 2.00
CA ASP A 30 7.86 5.42 1.85
C ASP A 30 8.46 4.00 1.88
N MET A 31 7.91 3.12 2.69
CA MET A 31 8.27 1.70 2.67
C MET A 31 7.88 1.05 1.34
N ALA A 32 6.66 1.30 0.86
CA ALA A 32 6.19 0.78 -0.43
C ALA A 32 7.04 1.30 -1.60
N ALA A 33 7.42 2.59 -1.59
CA ALA A 33 8.29 3.16 -2.63
C ALA A 33 9.66 2.49 -2.69
N LYS A 34 10.28 2.22 -1.54
CA LYS A 34 11.56 1.49 -1.48
C LYS A 34 11.46 0.09 -2.08
N VAL A 35 10.34 -0.59 -1.82
CA VAL A 35 10.10 -1.94 -2.36
C VAL A 35 9.93 -1.88 -3.87
N VAL A 36 9.18 -0.91 -4.40
CA VAL A 36 9.04 -0.69 -5.86
C VAL A 36 10.40 -0.44 -6.51
N GLN A 37 11.16 0.52 -5.97
CA GLN A 37 12.48 0.87 -6.47
C GLN A 37 13.40 -0.35 -6.54
N GLU A 38 13.51 -1.08 -5.45
CA GLU A 38 14.38 -2.25 -5.36
C GLU A 38 13.91 -3.40 -6.27
N ALA A 39 12.60 -3.61 -6.39
CA ALA A 39 12.04 -4.64 -7.25
C ALA A 39 12.40 -4.38 -8.73
N VAL A 40 12.22 -3.17 -9.19
CA VAL A 40 12.53 -2.76 -10.56
C VAL A 40 14.03 -2.86 -10.83
N GLN A 41 14.86 -2.40 -9.89
CA GLN A 41 16.31 -2.48 -10.00
C GLN A 41 16.81 -3.94 -10.10
N ARG A 42 16.30 -4.83 -9.25
CA ARG A 42 16.67 -6.28 -9.29
C ARG A 42 16.18 -6.98 -10.54
N ALA A 43 15.03 -6.59 -11.04
CA ALA A 43 14.50 -7.11 -12.30
C ALA A 43 15.31 -6.66 -13.51
N LYS A 44 16.16 -5.61 -13.36
CA LYS A 44 16.90 -4.97 -14.46
C LYS A 44 15.97 -4.45 -15.56
N VAL A 45 14.80 -3.95 -15.15
CA VAL A 45 13.81 -3.35 -16.02
C VAL A 45 14.00 -1.84 -15.97
N GLU A 46 13.97 -1.18 -17.13
CA GLU A 46 13.96 0.27 -17.17
C GLU A 46 12.63 0.80 -16.60
N PRO A 47 12.66 1.79 -15.70
CA PRO A 47 11.43 2.32 -15.08
C PRO A 47 10.35 2.72 -16.09
N ALA A 48 10.72 3.19 -17.26
CA ALA A 48 9.80 3.57 -18.33
C ALA A 48 9.07 2.38 -18.99
N GLU A 49 9.57 1.16 -18.82
CA GLU A 49 8.94 -0.06 -19.34
C GLU A 49 7.83 -0.59 -18.42
N VAL A 50 7.70 -0.05 -17.21
CA VAL A 50 6.64 -0.44 -16.29
C VAL A 50 5.32 0.19 -16.72
N GLY A 51 4.44 -0.61 -17.30
CA GLY A 51 3.14 -0.18 -17.81
C GLY A 51 2.02 -0.14 -16.77
N GLN A 52 2.19 -0.75 -15.59
CA GLN A 52 1.17 -0.74 -14.54
C GLN A 52 1.73 -1.04 -13.16
N VAL A 53 1.18 -0.37 -12.15
CA VAL A 53 1.45 -0.65 -10.72
C VAL A 53 0.16 -1.04 -10.00
N VAL A 54 0.17 -2.17 -9.31
CA VAL A 54 -0.99 -2.65 -8.53
C VAL A 54 -0.56 -2.94 -7.11
N PHE A 55 -1.15 -2.27 -6.12
CA PHE A 55 -0.86 -2.50 -4.71
C PHE A 55 -2.10 -2.81 -3.89
N GLY A 56 -1.99 -3.80 -3.01
CA GLY A 56 -3.00 -4.10 -1.99
C GLY A 56 -2.79 -3.24 -0.74
N ASN A 57 -3.86 -2.63 -0.26
CA ASN A 57 -3.91 -1.99 1.05
C ASN A 57 -5.33 -2.08 1.60
N VAL A 58 -5.48 -2.47 2.86
CA VAL A 58 -6.80 -2.69 3.46
C VAL A 58 -7.23 -1.48 4.28
N ILE A 59 -6.38 -1.02 5.18
CA ILE A 59 -6.70 0.08 6.09
C ILE A 59 -5.78 1.25 5.81
N HIS A 60 -6.37 2.33 5.35
CA HIS A 60 -5.65 3.58 5.10
C HIS A 60 -5.33 4.25 6.43
N THR A 61 -4.08 4.51 6.68
CA THR A 61 -3.58 5.14 7.91
C THR A 61 -3.20 6.60 7.71
N ASP A 62 -3.03 6.99 6.46
CA ASP A 62 -2.72 8.36 6.01
C ASP A 62 -3.54 8.65 4.73
N PRO A 63 -3.92 9.90 4.44
CA PRO A 63 -4.62 10.24 3.21
C PRO A 63 -3.93 9.80 1.92
N ARG A 64 -2.61 9.67 1.92
CA ARG A 64 -1.81 9.18 0.77
C ARG A 64 -2.00 7.68 0.51
N ASP A 65 -2.42 6.92 1.52
CA ASP A 65 -2.62 5.47 1.38
C ASP A 65 -3.79 5.14 0.45
N MET A 66 -4.75 6.06 0.29
CA MET A 66 -5.83 5.92 -0.72
C MET A 66 -5.29 5.73 -2.13
N TYR A 67 -4.11 6.28 -2.39
CA TYR A 67 -3.39 6.21 -3.66
C TYR A 67 -2.05 5.47 -3.52
N LEU A 68 -1.98 4.49 -2.63
CA LEU A 68 -0.72 3.82 -2.26
C LEU A 68 0.08 3.36 -3.47
N ALA A 69 -0.56 2.67 -4.42
CA ALA A 69 0.10 2.20 -5.64
C ALA A 69 0.71 3.36 -6.44
N ARG A 70 -0.03 4.46 -6.57
CA ARG A 70 0.41 5.65 -7.30
C ARG A 70 1.60 6.32 -6.62
N TYR A 71 1.51 6.55 -5.30
CA TYR A 71 2.59 7.14 -4.53
C TYR A 71 3.83 6.25 -4.52
N ALA A 72 3.66 4.94 -4.32
CA ALA A 72 4.75 3.98 -4.32
C ALA A 72 5.47 3.94 -5.68
N GLY A 73 4.73 3.97 -6.79
CA GLY A 73 5.28 4.00 -8.13
C GLY A 73 6.12 5.26 -8.38
N ILE A 74 5.53 6.44 -8.22
CA ILE A 74 6.22 7.72 -8.48
C ILE A 74 7.45 7.88 -7.56
N ARG A 75 7.28 7.66 -6.26
CA ARG A 75 8.40 7.76 -5.30
C ARG A 75 9.43 6.65 -5.45
N GLY A 76 9.03 5.52 -6.02
CA GLY A 76 9.91 4.41 -6.39
C GLY A 76 10.70 4.65 -7.68
N GLY A 77 10.50 5.80 -8.33
CA GLY A 77 11.24 6.22 -9.52
C GLY A 77 10.59 5.88 -10.86
N LEU A 78 9.32 5.45 -10.85
CA LEU A 78 8.58 5.23 -12.09
C LEU A 78 8.09 6.56 -12.70
N PRO A 79 7.90 6.62 -14.02
CA PRO A 79 7.35 7.79 -14.71
C PRO A 79 5.98 8.20 -14.15
N ILE A 80 5.68 9.50 -14.25
CA ILE A 80 4.39 10.03 -13.81
C ILE A 80 3.23 9.54 -14.69
N GLU A 81 3.52 9.08 -15.88
CA GLU A 81 2.56 8.53 -16.83
C GLU A 81 2.16 7.09 -16.48
N THR A 82 2.98 6.37 -15.71
CA THR A 82 2.71 4.97 -15.34
C THR A 82 1.39 4.86 -14.57
N PRO A 83 0.37 4.18 -15.09
CA PRO A 83 -0.90 4.02 -14.40
C PRO A 83 -0.75 3.14 -13.15
N ALA A 84 -1.58 3.40 -12.16
CA ALA A 84 -1.52 2.68 -10.91
C ALA A 84 -2.89 2.63 -10.23
N PHE A 85 -3.22 1.53 -9.56
CA PHE A 85 -4.38 1.47 -8.68
C PHE A 85 -4.12 0.66 -7.42
N THR A 86 -4.79 1.06 -6.35
CA THR A 86 -4.80 0.35 -5.07
C THR A 86 -6.06 -0.49 -4.99
N LEU A 87 -5.93 -1.73 -4.52
CA LEU A 87 -7.07 -2.63 -4.35
C LEU A 87 -7.18 -3.15 -2.91
N ASN A 88 -8.38 -3.56 -2.56
CA ASN A 88 -8.67 -4.17 -1.28
C ASN A 88 -9.49 -5.46 -1.46
N ARG A 89 -8.90 -6.57 -1.06
CA ARG A 89 -9.53 -7.88 -0.91
C ARG A 89 -9.15 -8.47 0.45
N LEU A 90 -9.21 -7.67 1.48
CA LEU A 90 -8.81 -8.03 2.84
C LEU A 90 -7.42 -8.71 2.85
N CYS A 91 -7.24 -9.78 3.63
CA CYS A 91 -5.96 -10.49 3.75
C CYS A 91 -5.42 -11.04 2.41
N GLY A 92 -6.26 -11.18 1.40
CA GLY A 92 -5.88 -11.62 0.05
C GLY A 92 -5.42 -10.50 -0.89
N SER A 93 -5.35 -9.23 -0.44
CA SER A 93 -5.07 -8.08 -1.32
C SER A 93 -3.72 -8.18 -2.02
N GLY A 94 -2.67 -8.59 -1.34
CA GLY A 94 -1.34 -8.74 -1.96
C GLY A 94 -1.33 -9.78 -3.08
N LEU A 95 -1.96 -10.94 -2.86
CA LEU A 95 -2.10 -11.97 -3.90
C LEU A 95 -3.00 -11.48 -5.04
N GLN A 96 -4.09 -10.79 -4.72
CA GLN A 96 -4.97 -10.22 -5.75
C GLN A 96 -4.24 -9.17 -6.61
N ALA A 97 -3.34 -8.39 -6.02
CA ALA A 97 -2.52 -7.44 -6.78
C ALA A 97 -1.66 -8.17 -7.83
N ILE A 98 -1.05 -9.29 -7.49
CA ILE A 98 -0.28 -10.12 -8.43
C ILE A 98 -1.18 -10.67 -9.54
N VAL A 99 -2.35 -11.22 -9.19
CA VAL A 99 -3.31 -11.74 -10.16
C VAL A 99 -3.77 -10.64 -11.12
N SER A 100 -4.12 -9.46 -10.59
CA SER A 100 -4.57 -8.33 -11.42
C SER A 100 -3.45 -7.82 -12.34
N ALA A 101 -2.22 -7.74 -11.85
CA ALA A 101 -1.06 -7.36 -12.66
C ALA A 101 -0.78 -8.37 -13.78
N ALA A 102 -0.88 -9.67 -13.49
CA ALA A 102 -0.76 -10.72 -14.50
C ALA A 102 -1.84 -10.62 -15.57
N GLN A 103 -3.08 -10.30 -15.20
CA GLN A 103 -4.18 -10.10 -16.15
C GLN A 103 -3.90 -8.95 -17.14
N TRP A 104 -3.28 -7.86 -16.70
CA TRP A 104 -2.85 -6.78 -17.61
C TRP A 104 -1.87 -7.26 -18.66
N ILE A 105 -0.91 -8.10 -18.27
CA ILE A 105 0.05 -8.70 -19.21
C ILE A 105 -0.67 -9.65 -20.19
N MET A 106 -1.54 -10.52 -19.66
CA MET A 106 -2.27 -11.48 -20.48
C MET A 106 -3.19 -10.82 -21.51
N LEU A 107 -3.80 -9.69 -21.15
CA LEU A 107 -4.66 -8.91 -22.05
C LEU A 107 -3.86 -8.10 -23.09
N GLY A 108 -2.56 -7.91 -22.85
CA GLY A 108 -1.70 -7.11 -23.72
C GLY A 108 -1.74 -5.61 -23.44
N ASP A 109 -2.34 -5.20 -22.32
CA ASP A 109 -2.41 -3.80 -21.89
C ASP A 109 -1.09 -3.30 -21.29
N ALA A 110 -0.23 -4.21 -20.85
CA ALA A 110 1.12 -3.93 -20.38
C ALA A 110 2.03 -5.14 -20.64
N ASP A 111 3.32 -4.89 -20.88
CA ASP A 111 4.32 -5.95 -20.99
C ASP A 111 5.06 -6.21 -19.68
N THR A 112 5.16 -5.19 -18.84
CA THR A 112 5.79 -5.27 -17.51
C THR A 112 4.91 -4.57 -16.48
N THR A 113 4.76 -5.19 -15.32
CA THR A 113 3.94 -4.67 -14.23
C THR A 113 4.66 -4.82 -12.89
N VAL A 114 4.32 -3.94 -11.94
CA VAL A 114 4.75 -4.05 -10.55
C VAL A 114 3.53 -4.36 -9.69
N ALA A 115 3.59 -5.45 -8.93
CA ALA A 115 2.54 -5.85 -8.01
C ALA A 115 3.07 -5.95 -6.58
N GLY A 116 2.29 -5.51 -5.61
CA GLY A 116 2.69 -5.59 -4.22
C GLY A 116 1.56 -5.32 -3.24
N GLY A 117 1.93 -5.03 -2.03
CA GLY A 117 1.01 -4.60 -0.98
C GLY A 117 1.78 -4.09 0.22
N ALA A 118 1.14 -3.25 0.99
CA ALA A 118 1.69 -2.74 2.25
C ALA A 118 0.59 -2.45 3.25
N GLU A 119 0.90 -2.63 4.54
CA GLU A 119 -0.04 -2.42 5.64
C GLU A 119 0.70 -1.89 6.86
N ALA A 120 0.13 -0.88 7.53
CA ALA A 120 0.71 -0.27 8.73
C ALA A 120 -0.21 -0.48 9.95
N MET A 121 -0.31 -1.71 10.46
CA MET A 121 -1.23 -2.06 11.54
C MET A 121 -1.03 -1.25 12.82
N SER A 122 0.18 -0.75 13.08
CA SER A 122 0.47 0.10 14.24
C SER A 122 -0.09 1.53 14.12
N GLN A 123 -0.51 1.94 12.92
CA GLN A 123 -1.00 3.29 12.62
C GLN A 123 -2.52 3.32 12.32
N VAL A 124 -3.20 2.20 12.47
CA VAL A 124 -4.64 2.09 12.18
C VAL A 124 -5.44 3.10 13.01
N PRO A 125 -6.25 3.96 12.36
CA PRO A 125 -7.03 4.97 13.05
C PRO A 125 -8.19 4.36 13.85
N TYR A 126 -8.57 5.03 14.92
CA TYR A 126 -9.84 4.76 15.59
C TYR A 126 -10.98 5.45 14.85
N TRP A 127 -12.07 4.74 14.65
CA TRP A 127 -13.25 5.26 13.95
C TRP A 127 -14.24 5.84 14.96
N LEU A 128 -14.59 7.11 14.77
CA LEU A 128 -15.57 7.83 15.59
C LEU A 128 -16.73 8.35 14.71
N PRO A 129 -17.61 7.46 14.22
CA PRO A 129 -18.65 7.84 13.25
C PRO A 129 -19.59 8.94 13.72
N GLY A 130 -19.87 8.99 15.03
CA GLY A 130 -20.77 9.98 15.64
C GLY A 130 -20.25 11.41 15.66
N LEU A 131 -18.94 11.62 15.52
CA LEU A 131 -18.34 12.96 15.59
C LEU A 131 -18.84 13.90 14.49
N ARG A 132 -19.20 13.41 13.33
CA ARG A 132 -19.72 14.23 12.22
C ARG A 132 -20.96 15.03 12.59
N TRP A 133 -21.81 14.48 13.45
CA TRP A 133 -23.08 15.08 13.85
C TRP A 133 -23.02 15.68 15.26
N GLY A 134 -21.84 15.81 15.83
CA GLY A 134 -21.60 16.29 17.17
C GLY A 134 -21.81 15.19 18.21
N GLN A 135 -20.74 14.63 18.71
CA GLN A 135 -20.77 13.89 19.98
C GLN A 135 -20.58 14.89 21.13
N ARG A 136 -21.54 14.93 22.04
CA ARG A 136 -21.41 15.75 23.23
C ARG A 136 -20.20 15.26 24.06
N THR A 137 -19.51 16.21 24.63
CA THR A 137 -18.23 16.14 25.34
C THR A 137 -18.10 15.06 26.42
N VAL A 138 -19.21 14.44 26.88
CA VAL A 138 -19.22 13.43 27.94
C VAL A 138 -18.50 12.15 27.49
N SER A 139 -18.63 11.71 26.24
CA SER A 139 -17.92 10.52 25.74
C SER A 139 -16.42 10.77 25.52
N TYR A 140 -16.04 12.03 25.29
CA TYR A 140 -14.65 12.43 25.10
C TYR A 140 -13.93 12.67 26.44
N THR A 141 -14.63 13.18 27.45
CA THR A 141 -14.09 13.35 28.80
C THR A 141 -13.88 12.02 29.50
N HIS A 142 -14.64 10.97 29.18
CA HIS A 142 -14.39 9.63 29.71
C HIS A 142 -13.11 8.99 29.17
N LEU A 143 -12.73 9.27 27.92
CA LEU A 143 -11.43 8.82 27.40
C LEU A 143 -10.24 9.58 28.02
N ARG A 144 -10.45 10.84 28.45
CA ARG A 144 -9.43 11.63 29.16
C ARG A 144 -9.46 11.46 30.68
N ALA A 145 -10.59 11.11 31.28
CA ALA A 145 -10.69 10.93 32.72
C ALA A 145 -9.87 9.76 33.27
N HIS A 146 -9.52 8.78 32.42
CA HIS A 146 -8.60 7.72 32.80
C HIS A 146 -7.14 8.17 32.88
N GLU A 147 -6.78 9.31 32.30
CA GLU A 147 -5.41 9.85 32.36
C GLU A 147 -5.19 10.78 33.59
N THR A 148 -6.23 11.20 34.28
CA THR A 148 -6.15 12.17 35.37
C THR A 148 -6.21 11.57 36.79
N PHE A 149 -6.26 10.25 36.91
CA PHE A 149 -6.29 9.56 38.22
C PHE A 149 -4.96 8.94 38.63
N HIS A 150 -3.84 9.40 38.09
CA HIS A 150 -2.50 9.02 38.53
C HIS A 150 -1.64 10.27 38.79
N ASP A 151 -2.07 11.09 39.77
CA ASP A 151 -1.20 11.97 40.56
C ASP A 151 -1.36 11.67 42.05
#